data_fdc446fe1f2985703941ec4cfc8e6ddc
#
_entry.id   fdc446fe1f2985703941ec4cfc8e6ddc
#
_cell.length_a   1.000
_cell.length_b   1.000
_cell.length_c   1.000
_cell.angle_alpha   90.00
_cell.angle_beta   90.00
_cell.angle_gamma   90.00
#
_symmetry.space_group_name_H-M   'P 1'
#
loop_
_entity.id
_entity.type
_entity.pdbx_description
1 polymer ?
#
loop_
_entity_poly.entity_id
_entity_poly.type
_entity_poly.pdbx_seq_one_letter_code
_entity_poly.pdbx_strand_id
1 'polypeptide(L)'
;MTAIACTLMRGGTSKGPFFLTRNLPAAVEVRDRVLLAIMGSPDVRQIDGLGGADSLTSKVAIVGPSTRADADVDYLFLQVVVNEPRVDGSQNCGNMLAGVAPFAIENGLVPITGDRTRVRIHMVNTSSIAVAEIHTPNGRVQYSGDASIDGVPGTAAPILLDFLDIAGSSCGALLPTGNAVDVIEGVEATLIDNGMPVVVMRAADLGKTGAESPADLEADKALKARVEAIRLEAGRRMNLGDVTRKTVPKMCLVSPPQNGGAIATRNFIPHTVHKAIGVFGAVSVATACVVPGSVTANIARVSGANGGAGTGTNGSIGSSGAGSATGGSRRLDVEHPTGFFTVEMDVEPDGTGIKVQRAALLRTARKIMSGEAYVDDAIWNGQ
;
A
#
# COMPACT_ATOMS: atom_id res chain seq x y z
N MET A 1 -6.30 -33.16 -13.06
CA MET A 1 -5.67 -31.96 -12.44
C MET A 1 -5.13 -31.08 -13.57
N THR A 2 -5.63 -29.87 -13.66
CA THR A 2 -5.17 -28.88 -14.63
C THR A 2 -4.02 -28.07 -14.07
N ALA A 3 -2.91 -28.01 -14.83
CA ALA A 3 -1.70 -27.27 -14.47
C ALA A 3 -1.82 -25.79 -14.87
N ILE A 4 -1.44 -24.90 -13.97
CA ILE A 4 -1.49 -23.44 -14.17
C ILE A 4 -0.11 -22.85 -13.83
N ALA A 5 0.60 -22.37 -14.86
CA ALA A 5 1.91 -21.80 -14.68
C ALA A 5 1.85 -20.53 -13.80
N CYS A 6 2.69 -20.46 -12.79
CA CYS A 6 2.78 -19.32 -11.86
C CYS A 6 4.21 -19.07 -11.38
N THR A 7 4.42 -17.90 -10.83
CA THR A 7 5.66 -17.55 -10.11
C THR A 7 5.31 -17.11 -8.70
N LEU A 8 5.77 -17.82 -7.68
CA LEU A 8 5.63 -17.37 -6.29
C LEU A 8 6.69 -16.31 -6.00
N MET A 9 6.25 -15.14 -5.60
CA MET A 9 7.14 -14.01 -5.31
C MET A 9 6.80 -13.36 -3.97
N ARG A 10 7.82 -12.77 -3.35
CA ARG A 10 7.66 -11.71 -2.38
C ARG A 10 7.74 -10.38 -3.12
N GLY A 11 6.78 -9.51 -2.88
CA GLY A 11 6.82 -8.10 -3.23
C GLY A 11 6.66 -7.27 -1.96
N GLY A 12 7.62 -6.37 -1.65
CA GLY A 12 7.64 -5.67 -0.38
C GLY A 12 7.51 -6.63 0.81
N THR A 13 6.60 -6.36 1.72
CA THR A 13 6.27 -7.23 2.88
C THR A 13 5.15 -8.23 2.60
N SER A 14 4.77 -8.43 1.35
CA SER A 14 3.72 -9.37 0.95
C SER A 14 4.27 -10.51 0.11
N LYS A 15 3.56 -11.65 0.10
CA LYS A 15 3.91 -12.84 -0.68
C LYS A 15 2.67 -13.42 -1.35
N GLY A 16 2.83 -13.91 -2.56
CA GLY A 16 1.78 -14.63 -3.28
C GLY A 16 2.20 -15.05 -4.69
N PRO A 17 1.39 -15.89 -5.35
CA PRO A 17 1.60 -16.25 -6.74
C PRO A 17 1.29 -15.09 -7.68
N PHE A 18 2.10 -14.99 -8.72
CA PHE A 18 1.93 -14.13 -9.87
C PHE A 18 1.55 -14.98 -11.07
N PHE A 19 0.51 -14.58 -11.79
CA PHE A 19 0.02 -15.27 -12.98
C PHE A 19 0.03 -14.35 -14.18
N LEU A 20 0.28 -14.90 -15.35
CA LEU A 20 -0.06 -14.20 -16.60
C LEU A 20 -1.58 -14.27 -16.81
N THR A 21 -2.17 -13.16 -17.25
CA THR A 21 -3.62 -13.07 -17.51
C THR A 21 -4.11 -14.21 -18.41
N ARG A 22 -3.33 -14.61 -19.43
CA ARG A 22 -3.66 -15.69 -20.35
C ARG A 22 -3.68 -17.09 -19.74
N ASN A 23 -3.12 -17.26 -18.54
CA ASN A 23 -3.03 -18.55 -17.84
C ASN A 23 -4.23 -18.81 -16.91
N LEU A 24 -5.13 -17.85 -16.77
CA LEU A 24 -6.30 -17.96 -15.89
C LEU A 24 -7.59 -17.84 -16.67
N PRO A 25 -8.70 -18.40 -16.15
CA PRO A 25 -10.03 -18.23 -16.74
C PRO A 25 -10.41 -16.75 -16.89
N ALA A 26 -11.00 -16.39 -18.02
CA ALA A 26 -11.49 -15.02 -18.26
C ALA A 26 -12.76 -14.70 -17.44
N ALA A 27 -13.61 -15.70 -17.18
CA ALA A 27 -14.81 -15.54 -16.36
C ALA A 27 -14.43 -15.37 -14.89
N VAL A 28 -14.84 -14.26 -14.30
CA VAL A 28 -14.44 -13.85 -12.92
C VAL A 28 -14.81 -14.92 -11.89
N GLU A 29 -16.02 -15.48 -11.98
CA GLU A 29 -16.51 -16.48 -11.05
C GLU A 29 -15.71 -17.79 -11.12
N VAL A 30 -15.24 -18.17 -12.31
CA VAL A 30 -14.40 -19.37 -12.50
C VAL A 30 -12.98 -19.07 -12.00
N ARG A 31 -12.42 -17.93 -12.40
CA ARG A 31 -11.11 -17.46 -11.92
C ARG A 31 -11.04 -17.44 -10.40
N ASP A 32 -12.04 -16.88 -9.74
CA ASP A 32 -12.04 -16.73 -8.28
C ASP A 32 -12.12 -18.11 -7.59
N ARG A 33 -12.89 -19.08 -8.13
CA ARG A 33 -12.87 -20.47 -7.64
C ARG A 33 -11.51 -21.14 -7.81
N VAL A 34 -10.86 -20.93 -8.95
CA VAL A 34 -9.50 -21.42 -9.22
C VAL A 34 -8.51 -20.84 -8.21
N LEU A 35 -8.58 -19.53 -7.96
CA LEU A 35 -7.68 -18.86 -7.02
C LEU A 35 -7.93 -19.29 -5.58
N LEU A 36 -9.17 -19.51 -5.16
CA LEU A 36 -9.50 -20.05 -3.84
C LEU A 36 -8.87 -21.45 -3.66
N ALA A 37 -8.98 -22.32 -4.66
CA ALA A 37 -8.39 -23.65 -4.64
C ALA A 37 -6.85 -23.58 -4.58
N ILE A 38 -6.21 -22.78 -5.44
CA ILE A 38 -4.75 -22.63 -5.45
C ILE A 38 -4.23 -22.10 -4.11
N MET A 39 -4.96 -21.17 -3.48
CA MET A 39 -4.55 -20.58 -2.22
C MET A 39 -4.90 -21.41 -1.00
N GLY A 40 -5.76 -22.43 -1.15
CA GLY A 40 -6.22 -23.26 -0.04
C GLY A 40 -7.25 -22.58 0.86
N SER A 41 -8.06 -21.67 0.31
CA SER A 41 -9.14 -20.98 1.04
C SER A 41 -10.49 -21.62 0.75
N PRO A 42 -11.43 -21.63 1.75
CA PRO A 42 -11.29 -21.10 3.11
C PRO A 42 -10.72 -22.17 4.08
N ASP A 43 -9.53 -21.97 4.55
CA ASP A 43 -8.93 -22.70 5.67
C ASP A 43 -7.95 -21.76 6.38
N VAL A 44 -8.06 -21.64 7.70
CA VAL A 44 -7.20 -20.75 8.51
C VAL A 44 -5.70 -21.06 8.39
N ARG A 45 -5.33 -22.25 8.00
CA ARG A 45 -3.94 -22.66 7.75
C ARG A 45 -3.58 -22.63 6.26
N GLN A 46 -4.57 -22.56 5.38
CA GLN A 46 -4.40 -22.73 3.92
C GLN A 46 -3.50 -23.93 3.57
N ILE A 47 -3.70 -25.06 4.30
CA ILE A 47 -2.80 -26.21 4.29
C ILE A 47 -2.76 -26.90 2.93
N ASP A 48 -3.83 -26.83 2.15
CA ASP A 48 -3.96 -27.44 0.83
C ASP A 48 -3.75 -26.41 -0.31
N GLY A 49 -2.89 -25.42 -0.10
CA GLY A 49 -2.63 -24.40 -1.10
C GLY A 49 -1.34 -23.61 -0.90
N LEU A 50 -1.14 -22.61 -1.75
CA LEU A 50 0.03 -21.72 -1.73
C LEU A 50 -0.10 -20.58 -0.72
N GLY A 51 -1.23 -20.41 -0.08
CA GLY A 51 -1.47 -19.39 0.92
C GLY A 51 -0.61 -19.61 2.17
N GLY A 52 -0.36 -18.55 2.92
CA GLY A 52 0.50 -18.59 4.10
C GLY A 52 -0.23 -18.28 5.41
N ALA A 53 -1.55 -18.53 5.48
CA ALA A 53 -2.38 -18.39 6.68
C ALA A 53 -2.39 -16.96 7.29
N ASP A 54 -2.02 -15.96 6.51
CA ASP A 54 -2.01 -14.54 6.92
C ASP A 54 -2.41 -13.67 5.71
N SER A 55 -3.04 -12.53 5.98
CA SER A 55 -3.47 -11.60 4.94
C SER A 55 -2.33 -11.05 4.08
N LEU A 56 -1.10 -10.98 4.63
CA LEU A 56 0.08 -10.54 3.89
C LEU A 56 0.64 -11.63 2.95
N THR A 57 0.30 -12.88 3.20
CA THR A 57 0.80 -14.04 2.44
C THR A 57 -0.31 -14.80 1.69
N SER A 58 -1.53 -14.22 1.63
CA SER A 58 -2.66 -14.75 0.88
C SER A 58 -3.13 -13.75 -0.19
N LYS A 59 -2.22 -13.43 -1.10
CA LYS A 59 -2.36 -12.41 -2.14
C LYS A 59 -2.04 -12.98 -3.51
N VAL A 60 -2.70 -12.45 -4.54
CA VAL A 60 -2.50 -12.84 -5.94
C VAL A 60 -2.26 -11.61 -6.79
N ALA A 61 -1.31 -11.71 -7.72
CA ALA A 61 -1.09 -10.74 -8.78
C ALA A 61 -1.38 -11.38 -10.15
N ILE A 62 -2.20 -10.73 -10.95
CA ILE A 62 -2.46 -11.13 -12.34
C ILE A 62 -1.89 -10.02 -13.23
N VAL A 63 -1.00 -10.40 -14.15
CA VAL A 63 -0.24 -9.47 -14.99
C VAL A 63 -0.40 -9.85 -16.46
N GLY A 64 -0.66 -8.87 -17.29
CA GLY A 64 -0.79 -9.05 -18.74
C GLY A 64 -0.36 -7.82 -19.52
N PRO A 65 -0.30 -7.90 -20.86
CA PRO A 65 -0.06 -6.73 -21.69
C PRO A 65 -1.15 -5.68 -21.46
N SER A 66 -0.78 -4.41 -21.35
CA SER A 66 -1.78 -3.34 -21.27
C SER A 66 -2.34 -3.00 -22.65
N THR A 67 -3.63 -2.67 -22.68
CA THR A 67 -4.28 -2.08 -23.86
C THR A 67 -4.19 -0.55 -23.87
N ARG A 68 -3.67 0.06 -22.79
CA ARG A 68 -3.50 1.50 -22.65
C ARG A 68 -2.19 1.95 -23.29
N ALA A 69 -2.22 3.10 -23.97
CA ALA A 69 -1.03 3.68 -24.58
C ALA A 69 -0.01 4.23 -23.55
N ASP A 70 -0.47 4.54 -22.34
CA ASP A 70 0.33 5.09 -21.24
C ASP A 70 0.87 4.02 -20.28
N ALA A 71 0.61 2.74 -20.53
CA ALA A 71 1.10 1.62 -19.71
C ALA A 71 1.66 0.48 -20.57
N ASP A 72 2.63 -0.24 -20.02
CA ASP A 72 3.24 -1.41 -20.65
C ASP A 72 2.52 -2.69 -20.26
N VAL A 73 2.06 -2.77 -19.00
CA VAL A 73 1.35 -3.94 -18.46
C VAL A 73 0.17 -3.53 -17.59
N ASP A 74 -0.85 -4.40 -17.57
CA ASP A 74 -1.94 -4.33 -16.61
C ASP A 74 -1.60 -5.21 -15.39
N TYR A 75 -1.90 -4.70 -14.21
CA TYR A 75 -1.77 -5.40 -12.94
C TYR A 75 -3.10 -5.39 -12.21
N LEU A 76 -3.69 -6.57 -12.05
CA LEU A 76 -4.85 -6.79 -11.20
C LEU A 76 -4.39 -7.45 -9.89
N PHE A 77 -4.63 -6.77 -8.79
CA PHE A 77 -4.41 -7.31 -7.45
C PHE A 77 -5.67 -7.98 -6.91
N LEU A 78 -5.51 -9.16 -6.29
CA LEU A 78 -6.60 -9.85 -5.61
C LEU A 78 -6.15 -10.30 -4.23
N GLN A 79 -6.94 -9.95 -3.21
CA GLN A 79 -6.81 -10.49 -1.86
C GLN A 79 -7.67 -11.74 -1.76
N VAL A 80 -7.04 -12.91 -1.59
CA VAL A 80 -7.78 -14.13 -1.27
C VAL A 80 -7.94 -14.20 0.24
N VAL A 81 -9.18 -14.16 0.71
CA VAL A 81 -9.46 -14.16 2.16
C VAL A 81 -9.17 -15.53 2.73
N VAL A 82 -8.43 -15.59 3.85
CA VAL A 82 -7.89 -16.83 4.41
C VAL A 82 -9.00 -17.77 4.87
N ASN A 83 -9.97 -17.23 5.62
CA ASN A 83 -11.00 -17.99 6.34
C ASN A 83 -12.41 -17.84 5.74
N GLU A 84 -12.53 -17.22 4.56
CA GLU A 84 -13.79 -17.04 3.83
C GLU A 84 -13.60 -17.41 2.36
N PRO A 85 -14.61 -17.98 1.69
CA PRO A 85 -14.56 -18.29 0.26
C PRO A 85 -14.77 -17.00 -0.56
N ARG A 86 -13.88 -16.02 -0.40
CA ARG A 86 -14.00 -14.71 -1.01
C ARG A 86 -12.66 -14.23 -1.59
N VAL A 87 -12.74 -13.71 -2.81
CA VAL A 87 -11.66 -13.00 -3.50
C VAL A 87 -12.05 -11.52 -3.59
N ASP A 88 -11.19 -10.63 -3.11
CA ASP A 88 -11.45 -9.19 -3.04
C ASP A 88 -10.47 -8.41 -3.92
N GLY A 89 -11.00 -7.73 -4.94
CA GLY A 89 -10.27 -6.84 -5.84
C GLY A 89 -10.59 -5.35 -5.63
N SER A 90 -11.18 -4.96 -4.50
CA SER A 90 -11.64 -3.58 -4.25
C SER A 90 -10.52 -2.58 -3.98
N GLN A 91 -9.26 -3.01 -3.87
CA GLN A 91 -8.12 -2.17 -3.54
C GLN A 91 -6.85 -2.62 -4.27
N ASN A 92 -5.86 -1.75 -4.34
CA ASN A 92 -4.52 -2.09 -4.78
C ASN A 92 -3.63 -2.62 -3.64
N CYS A 93 -2.54 -3.30 -4.03
CA CYS A 93 -1.47 -3.66 -3.10
C CYS A 93 -0.11 -3.20 -3.63
N GLY A 94 0.40 -2.09 -3.11
CA GLY A 94 1.71 -1.55 -3.48
C GLY A 94 2.89 -2.44 -3.10
N ASN A 95 2.73 -3.35 -2.12
CA ASN A 95 3.75 -4.35 -1.82
C ASN A 95 3.86 -5.39 -2.94
N MET A 96 2.74 -6.01 -3.35
CA MET A 96 2.72 -6.96 -4.47
C MET A 96 3.16 -6.28 -5.78
N LEU A 97 2.83 -5.00 -5.98
CA LEU A 97 3.23 -4.19 -7.13
C LEU A 97 4.75 -4.22 -7.37
N ALA A 98 5.57 -4.27 -6.31
CA ALA A 98 7.04 -4.35 -6.43
C ALA A 98 7.50 -5.61 -7.21
N GLY A 99 6.72 -6.68 -7.20
CA GLY A 99 7.02 -7.89 -7.96
C GLY A 99 6.57 -7.85 -9.43
N VAL A 100 5.73 -6.89 -9.81
CA VAL A 100 5.08 -6.87 -11.14
C VAL A 100 6.08 -6.63 -12.26
N ALA A 101 6.93 -5.61 -12.15
CA ALA A 101 7.90 -5.31 -13.19
C ALA A 101 8.97 -6.41 -13.38
N PRO A 102 9.59 -6.97 -12.31
CA PRO A 102 10.45 -8.15 -12.44
C PRO A 102 9.75 -9.32 -13.12
N PHE A 103 8.51 -9.62 -12.71
CA PHE A 103 7.70 -10.69 -13.31
C PHE A 103 7.41 -10.42 -14.79
N ALA A 104 7.02 -9.20 -15.15
CA ALA A 104 6.71 -8.83 -16.53
C ALA A 104 7.92 -8.95 -17.46
N ILE A 105 9.10 -8.50 -17.01
CA ILE A 105 10.36 -8.61 -17.75
C ILE A 105 10.72 -10.08 -17.96
N GLU A 106 10.71 -10.90 -16.90
CA GLU A 106 11.10 -12.31 -16.98
C GLU A 106 10.13 -13.16 -17.82
N ASN A 107 8.87 -12.72 -17.97
CA ASN A 107 7.87 -13.38 -18.81
C ASN A 107 7.74 -12.77 -20.21
N GLY A 108 8.68 -11.88 -20.61
CA GLY A 108 8.76 -11.30 -21.96
C GLY A 108 7.64 -10.33 -22.30
N LEU A 109 6.91 -9.79 -21.29
CA LEU A 109 5.91 -8.75 -21.52
C LEU A 109 6.53 -7.39 -21.78
N VAL A 110 7.71 -7.13 -21.20
CA VAL A 110 8.47 -5.88 -21.35
C VAL A 110 9.91 -6.20 -21.70
N PRO A 111 10.48 -5.60 -22.75
CA PRO A 111 11.88 -5.78 -23.10
C PRO A 111 12.80 -5.04 -22.12
N ILE A 112 13.99 -5.59 -21.89
CA ILE A 112 15.04 -4.91 -21.16
C ILE A 112 15.62 -3.80 -22.02
N THR A 113 15.76 -2.59 -21.44
CA THR A 113 16.23 -1.41 -22.18
C THR A 113 17.65 -0.95 -21.82
N GLY A 114 18.32 -1.62 -20.87
CA GLY A 114 19.68 -1.30 -20.41
C GLY A 114 19.90 -1.83 -18.99
N ASP A 115 20.88 -1.25 -18.29
CA ASP A 115 21.18 -1.62 -16.89
C ASP A 115 20.05 -1.26 -15.91
N ARG A 116 19.15 -0.40 -16.35
CA ARG A 116 17.88 -0.07 -15.68
C ARG A 116 16.75 -0.14 -16.68
N THR A 117 15.66 -0.78 -16.31
CA THR A 117 14.44 -0.87 -17.12
C THR A 117 13.29 -0.26 -16.35
N ARG A 118 12.59 0.66 -16.98
CA ARG A 118 11.36 1.27 -16.43
C ARG A 118 10.16 0.56 -17.03
N VAL A 119 9.20 0.25 -16.18
CA VAL A 119 7.95 -0.42 -16.54
C VAL A 119 6.77 0.43 -16.05
N ARG A 120 5.92 0.84 -16.97
CA ARG A 120 4.68 1.55 -16.65
C ARG A 120 3.59 0.52 -16.41
N ILE A 121 3.02 0.54 -15.22
CA ILE A 121 2.07 -0.46 -14.74
C ILE A 121 0.71 0.21 -14.52
N HIS A 122 -0.28 -0.20 -15.28
CA HIS A 122 -1.67 0.17 -15.03
C HIS A 122 -2.22 -0.71 -13.90
N MET A 123 -2.57 -0.09 -12.80
CA MET A 123 -3.21 -0.73 -11.64
C MET A 123 -4.70 -0.81 -11.87
N VAL A 124 -5.19 -1.95 -12.38
CA VAL A 124 -6.58 -2.13 -12.83
C VAL A 124 -7.61 -1.82 -11.75
N ASN A 125 -7.30 -2.14 -10.49
CA ASN A 125 -8.21 -1.93 -9.35
C ASN A 125 -8.59 -0.46 -9.12
N THR A 126 -7.72 0.50 -9.47
CA THR A 126 -7.94 1.95 -9.25
C THR A 126 -7.74 2.79 -10.51
N SER A 127 -7.44 2.15 -11.64
CA SER A 127 -7.16 2.81 -12.93
C SER A 127 -5.97 3.80 -12.90
N SER A 128 -5.10 3.69 -11.89
CA SER A 128 -3.92 4.54 -11.73
C SER A 128 -2.68 3.94 -12.38
N ILE A 129 -1.68 4.75 -12.67
CA ILE A 129 -0.39 4.33 -13.24
C ILE A 129 0.69 4.40 -12.17
N ALA A 130 1.49 3.33 -12.10
CA ALA A 130 2.75 3.32 -11.39
C ALA A 130 3.90 3.09 -12.37
N VAL A 131 5.06 3.67 -12.07
CA VAL A 131 6.29 3.41 -12.83
C VAL A 131 7.27 2.70 -11.91
N ALA A 132 7.67 1.49 -12.28
CA ALA A 132 8.69 0.73 -11.55
C ALA A 132 10.02 0.82 -12.27
N GLU A 133 11.08 1.17 -11.55
CA GLU A 133 12.45 1.12 -12.07
C GLU A 133 13.17 -0.09 -11.49
N ILE A 134 13.65 -0.98 -12.38
CA ILE A 134 14.28 -2.25 -12.06
C ILE A 134 15.73 -2.25 -12.52
N HIS A 135 16.64 -2.75 -11.69
CA HIS A 135 18.01 -3.01 -12.10
C HIS A 135 18.06 -4.25 -13.00
N THR A 136 18.59 -4.09 -14.20
CA THR A 136 18.66 -5.12 -15.26
C THR A 136 20.05 -5.25 -15.88
N PRO A 137 21.14 -5.28 -15.09
CA PRO A 137 22.48 -5.42 -15.62
C PRO A 137 22.62 -6.74 -16.37
N ASN A 138 23.44 -6.73 -17.41
CA ASN A 138 23.72 -7.91 -18.26
C ASN A 138 22.45 -8.55 -18.85
N GLY A 139 21.41 -7.77 -19.08
CA GLY A 139 20.15 -8.25 -19.69
C GLY A 139 19.34 -9.19 -18.79
N ARG A 140 19.42 -9.07 -17.46
CA ARG A 140 18.69 -9.90 -16.50
C ARG A 140 18.19 -9.06 -15.32
N VAL A 141 17.03 -9.44 -14.76
CA VAL A 141 16.53 -8.86 -13.52
C VAL A 141 17.49 -9.18 -12.37
N GLN A 142 17.90 -8.14 -11.67
CA GLN A 142 18.74 -8.28 -10.48
C GLN A 142 17.86 -8.28 -9.23
N TYR A 143 17.94 -9.36 -8.45
CA TYR A 143 17.25 -9.48 -7.15
C TYR A 143 18.17 -9.22 -5.95
N SER A 144 19.49 -9.44 -6.12
CA SER A 144 20.48 -9.23 -5.06
C SER A 144 20.95 -7.78 -5.02
N GLY A 145 21.05 -7.21 -3.82
CA GLY A 145 21.48 -5.83 -3.59
C GLY A 145 21.55 -5.52 -2.10
N ASP A 146 21.71 -4.26 -1.76
CA ASP A 146 21.98 -3.75 -0.42
C ASP A 146 20.79 -3.01 0.22
N ALA A 147 19.69 -2.85 -0.52
CA ALA A 147 18.51 -2.18 0.00
C ALA A 147 17.75 -3.06 1.02
N SER A 148 17.47 -2.50 2.18
CA SER A 148 16.61 -3.12 3.20
C SER A 148 15.28 -2.40 3.30
N ILE A 149 14.23 -3.13 3.62
CA ILE A 149 12.92 -2.59 3.97
C ILE A 149 12.44 -3.25 5.26
N ASP A 150 11.81 -2.47 6.12
CA ASP A 150 11.31 -3.00 7.39
C ASP A 150 10.22 -4.05 7.17
N GLY A 151 10.23 -5.07 8.03
CA GLY A 151 9.36 -6.24 7.92
C GLY A 151 9.85 -7.33 6.97
N VAL A 152 11.06 -7.16 6.37
CA VAL A 152 11.71 -8.18 5.53
C VAL A 152 13.14 -8.39 5.99
N PRO A 153 13.56 -9.62 6.32
CA PRO A 153 14.93 -9.89 6.73
C PRO A 153 15.92 -9.75 5.55
N GLY A 154 17.11 -9.24 5.85
CA GLY A 154 18.21 -9.11 4.88
C GLY A 154 18.04 -7.97 3.90
N THR A 155 18.78 -8.04 2.80
CA THR A 155 18.83 -7.00 1.75
C THR A 155 18.49 -7.59 0.37
N ALA A 156 18.12 -6.73 -0.58
CA ALA A 156 17.81 -7.09 -1.95
C ALA A 156 18.07 -5.88 -2.88
N ALA A 157 17.96 -6.08 -4.19
CA ALA A 157 18.04 -4.97 -5.14
C ALA A 157 16.89 -3.97 -4.90
N PRO A 158 17.18 -2.66 -4.93
CA PRO A 158 16.14 -1.64 -4.80
C PRO A 158 15.22 -1.64 -6.02
N ILE A 159 13.94 -1.45 -5.75
CA ILE A 159 12.90 -1.20 -6.75
C ILE A 159 12.26 0.14 -6.39
N LEU A 160 12.41 1.12 -7.25
CA LEU A 160 11.74 2.41 -7.09
C LEU A 160 10.36 2.32 -7.73
N LEU A 161 9.34 2.60 -6.93
CA LEU A 161 7.95 2.69 -7.38
C LEU A 161 7.53 4.15 -7.34
N ASP A 162 7.35 4.75 -8.50
CA ASP A 162 6.80 6.10 -8.64
C ASP A 162 5.29 5.99 -8.89
N PHE A 163 4.51 6.70 -8.11
CA PHE A 163 3.06 6.81 -8.27
C PHE A 163 2.72 8.19 -8.82
N LEU A 164 2.09 8.20 -9.98
CA LEU A 164 1.69 9.41 -10.68
C LEU A 164 0.16 9.56 -10.57
N ASP A 165 -0.29 10.79 -10.32
CA ASP A 165 -1.71 11.16 -10.36
C ASP A 165 -2.63 10.26 -9.52
N ILE A 166 -2.14 9.81 -8.35
CA ILE A 166 -2.93 8.97 -7.43
C ILE A 166 -3.81 9.77 -6.46
N ALA A 167 -3.62 11.09 -6.40
CA ALA A 167 -4.42 11.95 -5.54
C ALA A 167 -5.89 11.91 -5.96
N GLY A 168 -6.78 11.53 -5.02
CA GLY A 168 -8.21 11.44 -5.27
C GLY A 168 -8.65 10.26 -6.14
N SER A 169 -7.79 9.28 -6.37
CA SER A 169 -8.08 8.16 -7.29
C SER A 169 -9.33 7.36 -6.92
N SER A 170 -9.73 7.33 -5.66
CA SER A 170 -10.93 6.64 -5.17
C SER A 170 -12.06 7.60 -4.80
N CYS A 171 -11.72 8.81 -4.32
CA CYS A 171 -12.66 9.77 -3.73
C CYS A 171 -12.91 11.00 -4.61
N GLY A 172 -12.20 11.13 -5.74
CA GLY A 172 -12.31 12.25 -6.69
C GLY A 172 -11.44 13.47 -6.35
N ALA A 173 -10.91 13.57 -5.13
CA ALA A 173 -10.01 14.66 -4.72
C ALA A 173 -9.06 14.18 -3.61
N LEU A 174 -7.88 14.84 -3.50
CA LEU A 174 -6.92 14.61 -2.41
C LEU A 174 -7.57 14.76 -1.03
N LEU A 175 -8.32 15.84 -0.85
CA LEU A 175 -9.18 16.09 0.32
C LEU A 175 -10.65 16.02 -0.15
N PRO A 176 -11.33 14.88 0.00
CA PRO A 176 -12.66 14.67 -0.60
C PRO A 176 -13.74 15.61 -0.11
N THR A 177 -13.60 16.19 1.09
CA THR A 177 -14.51 17.19 1.67
C THR A 177 -14.09 18.64 1.35
N GLY A 178 -12.89 18.83 0.81
CA GLY A 178 -12.27 20.14 0.63
C GLY A 178 -11.68 20.74 1.93
N ASN A 179 -11.86 20.09 3.06
CA ASN A 179 -11.37 20.54 4.36
C ASN A 179 -10.09 19.82 4.77
N ALA A 180 -9.16 20.54 5.42
CA ALA A 180 -7.99 19.94 6.05
C ALA A 180 -8.38 19.14 7.33
N VAL A 181 -9.45 19.57 8.01
CA VAL A 181 -10.01 18.91 9.19
C VAL A 181 -11.54 18.90 9.10
N ASP A 182 -12.12 17.75 9.35
CA ASP A 182 -13.53 17.52 9.59
C ASP A 182 -13.76 17.04 11.02
N VAL A 183 -14.96 17.26 11.56
CA VAL A 183 -15.37 16.67 12.84
C VAL A 183 -16.39 15.57 12.57
N ILE A 184 -16.07 14.35 13.02
CA ILE A 184 -16.92 13.16 12.87
C ILE A 184 -17.06 12.49 14.23
N GLU A 185 -18.28 12.28 14.68
CA GLU A 185 -18.59 11.70 16.01
C GLU A 185 -17.79 12.37 17.16
N GLY A 186 -17.64 13.70 17.05
CA GLY A 186 -16.89 14.51 18.02
C GLY A 186 -15.37 14.37 17.97
N VAL A 187 -14.83 13.73 16.94
CA VAL A 187 -13.37 13.55 16.73
C VAL A 187 -12.91 14.36 15.51
N GLU A 188 -11.86 15.15 15.67
CA GLU A 188 -11.20 15.80 14.55
C GLU A 188 -10.46 14.77 13.68
N ALA A 189 -10.66 14.84 12.38
CA ALA A 189 -10.08 13.93 11.41
C ALA A 189 -9.68 14.65 10.12
N THR A 190 -8.58 14.25 9.52
CA THR A 190 -8.24 14.57 8.13
C THR A 190 -8.66 13.42 7.24
N LEU A 191 -9.59 13.69 6.31
CA LEU A 191 -10.03 12.73 5.32
C LEU A 191 -9.21 12.94 4.05
N ILE A 192 -8.43 11.95 3.68
CA ILE A 192 -7.43 12.08 2.60
C ILE A 192 -7.41 10.85 1.69
N ASP A 193 -7.25 11.08 0.38
CA ASP A 193 -7.05 10.04 -0.61
C ASP A 193 -5.84 10.39 -1.50
N ASN A 194 -4.70 9.79 -1.19
CA ASN A 194 -3.53 9.78 -2.08
C ASN A 194 -3.17 8.34 -2.44
N GLY A 195 -4.02 7.73 -3.27
CA GLY A 195 -3.93 6.32 -3.68
C GLY A 195 -4.58 5.33 -2.70
N MET A 196 -5.00 5.80 -1.52
CA MET A 196 -5.80 5.05 -0.55
C MET A 196 -6.62 6.03 0.27
N PRO A 197 -7.95 5.87 0.32
CA PRO A 197 -8.79 6.59 1.26
C PRO A 197 -8.40 6.27 2.71
N VAL A 198 -7.98 7.29 3.45
CA VAL A 198 -7.58 7.16 4.87
C VAL A 198 -8.26 8.25 5.69
N VAL A 199 -8.75 7.87 6.84
CA VAL A 199 -9.20 8.77 7.91
C VAL A 199 -8.09 8.85 8.94
N VAL A 200 -7.43 9.99 9.03
CA VAL A 200 -6.32 10.24 9.97
C VAL A 200 -6.86 10.96 11.19
N MET A 201 -6.63 10.42 12.38
CA MET A 201 -7.11 10.94 13.67
C MET A 201 -5.98 10.92 14.69
N ARG A 202 -5.94 11.86 15.61
CA ARG A 202 -4.98 11.80 16.72
C ARG A 202 -5.38 10.67 17.69
N ALA A 203 -4.42 9.83 18.07
CA ALA A 203 -4.65 8.77 19.06
C ALA A 203 -5.19 9.32 20.38
N ALA A 204 -4.70 10.48 20.81
CA ALA A 204 -5.13 11.15 22.04
C ALA A 204 -6.63 11.48 22.06
N ASP A 205 -7.23 11.84 20.90
CA ASP A 205 -8.66 12.19 20.80
C ASP A 205 -9.57 10.95 21.00
N LEU A 206 -8.97 9.77 20.91
CA LEU A 206 -9.61 8.47 21.17
C LEU A 206 -9.14 7.82 22.49
N GLY A 207 -8.44 8.59 23.35
CA GLY A 207 -7.94 8.13 24.64
C GLY A 207 -6.79 7.13 24.53
N LYS A 208 -6.00 7.19 23.43
CA LYS A 208 -4.85 6.33 23.18
C LYS A 208 -3.56 7.14 23.13
N THR A 209 -2.45 6.47 23.43
CA THR A 209 -1.11 7.08 23.41
C THR A 209 -0.48 7.01 22.01
N GLY A 210 -0.93 6.08 21.17
CA GLY A 210 -0.31 5.73 19.89
C GLY A 210 0.86 4.76 20.02
N ALA A 211 1.16 4.29 21.26
CA ALA A 211 2.21 3.30 21.52
C ALA A 211 1.66 1.88 21.72
N GLU A 212 0.35 1.72 21.78
CA GLU A 212 -0.30 0.42 21.99
C GLU A 212 0.13 -0.60 20.95
N SER A 213 0.24 -1.86 21.38
CA SER A 213 0.51 -2.95 20.44
C SER A 213 -0.70 -3.23 19.54
N PRO A 214 -0.50 -3.80 18.36
CA PRO A 214 -1.62 -4.25 17.52
C PRO A 214 -2.58 -5.20 18.24
N ALA A 215 -2.07 -6.05 19.13
CA ALA A 215 -2.88 -7.00 19.90
C ALA A 215 -3.77 -6.28 20.93
N ASP A 216 -3.24 -5.27 21.63
CA ASP A 216 -4.01 -4.49 22.60
C ASP A 216 -5.14 -3.71 21.92
N LEU A 217 -4.84 -3.09 20.76
CA LEU A 217 -5.85 -2.38 19.96
C LEU A 217 -6.89 -3.34 19.38
N GLU A 218 -6.49 -4.55 18.98
CA GLU A 218 -7.40 -5.58 18.45
C GLU A 218 -8.36 -6.07 19.54
N ALA A 219 -7.88 -6.17 20.78
CA ALA A 219 -8.69 -6.56 21.94
C ALA A 219 -9.67 -5.47 22.43
N ASP A 220 -9.41 -4.20 22.08
CA ASP A 220 -10.23 -3.06 22.53
C ASP A 220 -11.51 -2.92 21.69
N LYS A 221 -12.54 -3.63 22.12
CA LYS A 221 -13.84 -3.63 21.45
C LYS A 221 -14.53 -2.25 21.44
N ALA A 222 -14.34 -1.45 22.49
CA ALA A 222 -14.96 -0.13 22.60
C ALA A 222 -14.32 0.84 21.60
N LEU A 223 -12.99 0.85 21.51
CA LEU A 223 -12.27 1.62 20.52
C LEU A 223 -12.67 1.19 19.09
N LYS A 224 -12.70 -0.11 18.80
CA LYS A 224 -13.07 -0.62 17.47
C LYS A 224 -14.48 -0.22 17.07
N ALA A 225 -15.44 -0.26 18.00
CA ALA A 225 -16.79 0.19 17.72
C ALA A 225 -16.86 1.70 17.42
N ARG A 226 -16.09 2.53 18.15
CA ARG A 226 -16.01 3.98 17.92
C ARG A 226 -15.33 4.29 16.58
N VAL A 227 -14.22 3.61 16.27
CA VAL A 227 -13.52 3.75 14.98
C VAL A 227 -14.41 3.35 13.81
N GLU A 228 -15.22 2.28 13.97
CA GLU A 228 -16.16 1.85 12.93
C GLU A 228 -17.29 2.87 12.71
N ALA A 229 -17.86 3.45 13.76
CA ALA A 229 -18.87 4.49 13.63
C ALA A 229 -18.33 5.69 12.84
N ILE A 230 -17.11 6.16 13.16
CA ILE A 230 -16.43 7.22 12.42
C ILE A 230 -16.20 6.81 10.96
N ARG A 231 -15.78 5.55 10.70
CA ARG A 231 -15.52 5.04 9.36
C ARG A 231 -16.75 5.08 8.46
N LEU A 232 -17.89 4.64 8.98
CA LEU A 232 -19.14 4.61 8.22
C LEU A 232 -19.57 6.01 7.79
N GLU A 233 -19.45 7.00 8.66
CA GLU A 233 -19.78 8.38 8.34
C GLU A 233 -18.74 9.00 7.41
N ALA A 234 -17.44 8.76 7.66
CA ALA A 234 -16.35 9.21 6.78
C ALA A 234 -16.50 8.67 5.36
N GLY A 235 -16.90 7.40 5.20
CA GLY A 235 -17.12 6.80 3.89
C GLY A 235 -18.12 7.58 3.03
N ARG A 236 -19.20 8.05 3.64
CA ARG A 236 -20.19 8.91 2.95
C ARG A 236 -19.58 10.25 2.55
N ARG A 237 -18.88 10.93 3.46
CA ARG A 237 -18.23 12.23 3.19
C ARG A 237 -17.11 12.14 2.16
N MET A 238 -16.44 11.00 2.07
CA MET A 238 -15.36 10.73 1.12
C MET A 238 -15.85 10.23 -0.25
N ASN A 239 -17.13 10.36 -0.58
CA ASN A 239 -17.72 9.91 -1.85
C ASN A 239 -17.62 8.40 -2.09
N LEU A 240 -17.37 7.57 -1.07
CA LEU A 240 -17.25 6.13 -1.19
C LEU A 240 -18.59 5.39 -1.11
N GLY A 241 -19.67 6.11 -0.79
CA GLY A 241 -21.02 5.57 -0.59
C GLY A 241 -21.14 4.68 0.64
N ASP A 242 -21.90 3.60 0.53
CA ASP A 242 -21.98 2.60 1.61
C ASP A 242 -20.68 1.79 1.66
N VAL A 243 -20.02 1.88 2.82
CA VAL A 243 -18.74 1.21 3.09
C VAL A 243 -18.87 0.06 4.10
N THR A 244 -20.07 -0.30 4.51
CA THR A 244 -20.33 -1.34 5.52
C THR A 244 -19.59 -2.65 5.21
N ARG A 245 -19.56 -3.05 3.94
CA ARG A 245 -18.90 -4.28 3.47
C ARG A 245 -17.58 -4.03 2.71
N LYS A 246 -17.10 -2.78 2.69
CA LYS A 246 -15.86 -2.40 2.00
C LYS A 246 -14.68 -2.37 2.97
N THR A 247 -13.48 -2.53 2.43
CA THR A 247 -12.23 -2.45 3.19
C THR A 247 -11.64 -1.03 3.21
N VAL A 248 -12.39 -0.03 2.77
CA VAL A 248 -12.06 1.40 2.74
C VAL A 248 -13.20 2.22 3.39
N PRO A 249 -12.90 3.44 3.91
CA PRO A 249 -11.58 3.99 4.12
C PRO A 249 -10.80 3.20 5.18
N LYS A 250 -9.45 3.30 5.15
CA LYS A 250 -8.61 2.82 6.25
C LYS A 250 -8.66 3.83 7.38
N MET A 251 -8.54 3.34 8.60
CA MET A 251 -8.55 4.20 9.79
C MET A 251 -7.15 4.25 10.39
N CYS A 252 -6.60 5.43 10.57
CA CYS A 252 -5.24 5.61 11.08
C CYS A 252 -5.24 6.50 12.31
N LEU A 253 -4.81 5.96 13.45
CA LEU A 253 -4.47 6.74 14.61
C LEU A 253 -3.03 7.23 14.49
N VAL A 254 -2.81 8.52 14.69
CA VAL A 254 -1.48 9.13 14.64
C VAL A 254 -1.09 9.73 15.98
N SER A 255 0.20 9.69 16.27
CA SER A 255 0.81 10.33 17.45
C SER A 255 2.17 10.94 17.07
N PRO A 256 2.76 11.78 17.92
CA PRO A 256 4.13 12.24 17.71
C PRO A 256 5.07 11.05 17.47
N PRO A 257 6.11 11.22 16.65
CA PRO A 257 7.05 10.14 16.35
C PRO A 257 7.75 9.66 17.61
N GLN A 258 7.95 8.34 17.72
CA GLN A 258 8.49 7.67 18.91
C GLN A 258 9.91 7.15 18.68
N ASN A 259 10.28 6.87 17.42
CA ASN A 259 11.55 6.25 17.06
C ASN A 259 12.38 7.08 16.07
N GLY A 260 12.12 8.39 15.99
CA GLY A 260 12.87 9.32 15.13
C GLY A 260 12.28 9.56 13.74
N GLY A 261 11.14 8.96 13.43
CA GLY A 261 10.42 9.19 12.18
C GLY A 261 9.69 10.54 12.11
N ALA A 262 8.85 10.70 11.11
CA ALA A 262 8.03 11.90 10.92
C ALA A 262 6.74 11.86 11.74
N ILE A 263 6.11 10.70 11.86
CA ILE A 263 4.82 10.48 12.55
C ILE A 263 4.72 9.01 12.94
N ALA A 264 4.16 8.70 14.12
CA ALA A 264 3.86 7.33 14.52
C ALA A 264 2.40 6.97 14.17
N THR A 265 2.15 5.73 13.74
CA THR A 265 0.85 5.27 13.25
C THR A 265 0.39 3.96 13.87
N ARG A 266 -0.95 3.83 14.02
CA ARG A 266 -1.66 2.58 14.27
C ARG A 266 -2.83 2.48 13.30
N ASN A 267 -2.86 1.42 12.51
CA ASN A 267 -3.78 1.32 11.37
C ASN A 267 -4.80 0.20 11.55
N PHE A 268 -6.05 0.45 11.11
CA PHE A 268 -7.14 -0.52 11.06
C PHE A 268 -7.51 -0.80 9.60
N ILE A 269 -7.70 -2.08 9.25
CA ILE A 269 -8.05 -2.57 7.90
C ILE A 269 -9.45 -3.19 7.89
N PRO A 270 -10.52 -2.46 7.80
CA PRO A 270 -10.94 -1.56 8.86
C PRO A 270 -11.28 -2.33 10.15
N HIS A 271 -11.66 -3.63 10.05
CA HIS A 271 -12.15 -4.44 11.15
C HIS A 271 -11.05 -5.13 11.96
N THR A 272 -9.82 -5.13 11.46
CA THR A 272 -8.64 -5.69 12.13
C THR A 272 -7.51 -4.68 12.19
N VAL A 273 -6.67 -4.79 13.22
CA VAL A 273 -5.50 -3.93 13.37
C VAL A 273 -4.35 -4.44 12.51
N HIS A 274 -3.76 -3.54 11.74
CA HIS A 274 -2.60 -3.85 10.89
C HIS A 274 -1.33 -3.94 11.72
N LYS A 275 -0.54 -5.00 11.54
CA LYS A 275 0.77 -5.18 12.22
C LYS A 275 1.86 -4.22 11.68
N ALA A 276 1.58 -3.54 10.59
CA ALA A 276 2.44 -2.53 9.95
C ALA A 276 1.56 -1.40 9.38
N ILE A 277 1.88 -0.88 8.19
CA ILE A 277 1.03 0.01 7.40
C ILE A 277 1.05 -0.43 5.93
N GLY A 278 -0.07 -0.26 5.23
CA GLY A 278 -0.11 -0.48 3.78
C GLY A 278 0.60 0.65 3.03
N VAL A 279 1.20 0.33 1.88
CA VAL A 279 1.96 1.26 1.03
C VAL A 279 1.21 2.58 0.79
N PHE A 280 0.03 2.51 0.18
CA PHE A 280 -0.76 3.70 -0.12
C PHE A 280 -1.34 4.36 1.15
N GLY A 281 -1.56 3.57 2.22
CA GLY A 281 -1.92 4.13 3.52
C GLY A 281 -0.80 5.02 4.07
N ALA A 282 0.46 4.57 3.96
CA ALA A 282 1.62 5.37 4.37
C ALA A 282 1.76 6.63 3.50
N VAL A 283 1.52 6.52 2.18
CA VAL A 283 1.53 7.68 1.27
C VAL A 283 0.46 8.70 1.69
N SER A 284 -0.77 8.28 1.93
CA SER A 284 -1.85 9.18 2.36
C SER A 284 -1.55 9.84 3.72
N VAL A 285 -1.02 9.07 4.70
CA VAL A 285 -0.62 9.64 6.01
C VAL A 285 0.57 10.59 5.87
N ALA A 286 1.61 10.24 5.11
CA ALA A 286 2.74 11.14 4.85
C ALA A 286 2.27 12.43 4.16
N THR A 287 1.32 12.32 3.24
CA THR A 287 0.71 13.49 2.58
C THR A 287 -0.05 14.35 3.59
N ALA A 288 -0.84 13.74 4.48
CA ALA A 288 -1.51 14.49 5.54
C ALA A 288 -0.52 15.30 6.39
N CYS A 289 0.71 14.79 6.63
CA CYS A 289 1.74 15.51 7.38
C CYS A 289 2.23 16.80 6.70
N VAL A 290 2.03 16.95 5.40
CA VAL A 290 2.41 18.16 4.64
C VAL A 290 1.23 19.03 4.25
N VAL A 291 -0.01 18.57 4.47
CA VAL A 291 -1.23 19.37 4.28
C VAL A 291 -1.34 20.44 5.39
N PRO A 292 -1.36 21.73 5.05
CA PRO A 292 -1.52 22.79 6.05
C PRO A 292 -2.84 22.64 6.82
N GLY A 293 -2.76 22.78 8.14
CA GLY A 293 -3.94 22.73 9.01
C GLY A 293 -4.55 21.34 9.24
N SER A 294 -3.96 20.25 8.73
CA SER A 294 -4.41 18.89 9.02
C SER A 294 -4.28 18.51 10.49
N VAL A 295 -4.89 17.42 10.93
CA VAL A 295 -4.75 16.90 12.31
C VAL A 295 -3.32 16.53 12.68
N THR A 296 -2.43 16.37 11.70
CA THR A 296 -1.01 16.03 11.90
C THR A 296 -0.11 17.27 12.04
N ALA A 297 -0.59 18.47 11.68
CA ALA A 297 0.23 19.68 11.54
C ALA A 297 1.06 20.05 12.78
N ASN A 298 0.55 19.75 13.98
CA ASN A 298 1.23 20.08 15.25
C ASN A 298 1.96 18.89 15.90
N ILE A 299 1.92 17.70 15.29
CA ILE A 299 2.51 16.48 15.85
C ILE A 299 3.53 15.83 14.92
N ALA A 300 3.43 16.07 13.60
CA ALA A 300 4.39 15.56 12.63
C ALA A 300 5.70 16.35 12.65
N ARG A 301 6.82 15.64 12.45
CA ARG A 301 8.14 16.21 12.23
C ARG A 301 8.48 16.15 10.75
N VAL A 302 8.27 17.26 10.05
CA VAL A 302 8.55 17.36 8.61
C VAL A 302 9.84 18.15 8.43
N SER A 303 10.94 17.47 8.07
CA SER A 303 12.21 18.15 7.76
C SER A 303 12.12 18.79 6.37
N GLY A 304 12.62 20.02 6.23
CA GLY A 304 12.75 20.68 4.92
C GLY A 304 13.76 19.98 4.03
N ALA A 305 13.61 20.12 2.71
CA ALA A 305 14.48 19.54 1.70
C ALA A 305 15.85 20.25 1.62
N ASN A 306 16.69 20.14 2.65
CA ASN A 306 18.12 20.46 2.63
C ASN A 306 18.76 19.80 3.84
N GLY A 307 19.16 18.54 3.71
CA GLY A 307 19.89 17.84 4.77
C GLY A 307 20.62 16.65 4.19
N GLY A 308 21.84 16.93 3.72
CA GLY A 308 22.85 15.91 3.52
C GLY A 308 23.06 15.13 4.82
N ALA A 309 23.43 13.85 4.70
CA ALA A 309 23.79 12.99 5.80
C ALA A 309 24.79 13.71 6.74
N GLY A 310 24.36 14.02 7.94
CA GLY A 310 25.17 14.61 9.01
C GLY A 310 25.01 13.77 10.26
N THR A 311 26.07 13.06 10.61
CA THR A 311 26.31 12.44 11.91
C THR A 311 26.20 13.44 13.06
N GLY A 312 25.46 13.06 14.06
CA GLY A 312 25.34 13.54 15.42
C GLY A 312 25.94 14.88 15.86
N THR A 313 25.13 15.68 16.55
CA THR A 313 25.41 16.16 17.92
C THR A 313 24.26 17.06 18.41
N ASN A 314 24.01 17.05 19.71
CA ASN A 314 23.04 17.83 20.45
C ASN A 314 23.04 19.34 20.13
N GLY A 315 21.84 19.94 19.95
CA GLY A 315 21.69 21.39 19.87
C GLY A 315 20.24 21.84 19.97
N SER A 316 19.89 22.35 21.14
CA SER A 316 18.80 23.27 21.55
C SER A 316 17.48 23.34 20.80
N ILE A 317 16.44 23.15 21.59
CA ILE A 317 15.02 23.39 21.33
C ILE A 317 14.78 24.85 20.90
N GLY A 318 14.42 25.04 19.64
CA GLY A 318 13.84 26.24 19.11
C GLY A 318 12.40 25.98 18.68
N SER A 319 11.45 26.66 19.31
CA SER A 319 10.04 26.69 18.91
C SER A 319 9.93 27.32 17.53
N SER A 320 9.53 26.55 16.52
CA SER A 320 9.23 27.09 15.19
C SER A 320 7.79 26.83 14.81
N GLY A 321 7.12 27.94 14.56
CA GLY A 321 5.74 28.07 14.20
C GLY A 321 5.33 27.37 12.90
N ALA A 322 4.03 27.41 12.63
CA ALA A 322 3.30 26.87 11.49
C ALA A 322 4.12 26.93 10.18
N GLY A 323 4.47 25.76 9.66
CA GLY A 323 5.23 25.62 8.42
C GLY A 323 4.44 26.20 7.24
N SER A 324 5.00 27.25 6.64
CA SER A 324 4.59 27.74 5.34
C SER A 324 4.70 26.60 4.31
N ALA A 325 3.68 26.43 3.47
CA ALA A 325 3.66 25.46 2.37
C ALA A 325 4.71 25.85 1.32
N THR A 326 5.96 25.43 1.52
CA THR A 326 7.01 25.59 0.50
C THR A 326 7.04 24.34 -0.36
N GLY A 327 6.91 24.52 -1.69
CA GLY A 327 7.06 23.44 -2.67
C GLY A 327 8.43 22.75 -2.55
N GLY A 328 8.52 21.51 -3.07
CA GLY A 328 9.77 20.76 -3.15
C GLY A 328 9.64 19.30 -2.76
N SER A 329 10.76 18.58 -2.90
CA SER A 329 10.85 17.17 -2.51
C SER A 329 10.84 17.04 -0.97
N ARG A 330 10.10 16.07 -0.47
CA ARG A 330 9.99 15.71 0.94
C ARG A 330 10.25 14.23 1.12
N ARG A 331 11.03 13.89 2.13
CA ARG A 331 11.19 12.50 2.59
C ARG A 331 10.63 12.39 4.00
N LEU A 332 9.70 11.48 4.19
CA LEU A 332 9.04 11.24 5.46
C LEU A 332 9.10 9.75 5.82
N ASP A 333 9.61 9.46 7.00
CA ASP A 333 9.64 8.13 7.57
C ASP A 333 8.41 7.96 8.48
N VAL A 334 7.39 7.28 7.97
CA VAL A 334 6.16 6.96 8.69
C VAL A 334 6.41 5.76 9.59
N GLU A 335 6.34 5.95 10.91
CA GLU A 335 6.52 4.87 11.88
C GLU A 335 5.28 3.98 11.95
N HIS A 336 5.50 2.69 12.06
CA HIS A 336 4.45 1.69 12.30
C HIS A 336 4.96 0.61 13.29
N PRO A 337 4.12 -0.30 13.79
CA PRO A 337 4.51 -1.24 14.86
C PRO A 337 5.77 -2.08 14.60
N THR A 338 6.15 -2.29 13.33
CA THR A 338 7.28 -3.14 12.95
C THR A 338 8.43 -2.39 12.28
N GLY A 339 8.43 -1.04 12.31
CA GLY A 339 9.52 -0.22 11.75
C GLY A 339 9.03 1.04 11.04
N PHE A 340 9.66 1.38 9.93
CA PHE A 340 9.42 2.60 9.17
C PHE A 340 8.92 2.30 7.75
N PHE A 341 8.17 3.24 7.23
CA PHE A 341 7.79 3.30 5.84
C PHE A 341 8.23 4.65 5.26
N THR A 342 9.30 4.65 4.47
CA THR A 342 9.81 5.87 3.86
C THR A 342 8.99 6.21 2.62
N VAL A 343 8.48 7.43 2.59
CA VAL A 343 7.78 8.04 1.47
C VAL A 343 8.57 9.24 0.98
N GLU A 344 8.89 9.28 -0.30
CA GLU A 344 9.42 10.46 -0.98
C GLU A 344 8.30 11.07 -1.82
N MET A 345 8.07 12.36 -1.71
CA MET A 345 7.03 13.04 -2.47
C MET A 345 7.51 14.42 -2.92
N ASP A 346 7.05 14.79 -4.10
CA ASP A 346 7.21 16.14 -4.63
C ASP A 346 5.87 16.87 -4.47
N VAL A 347 5.89 17.95 -3.72
CA VAL A 347 4.70 18.76 -3.42
C VAL A 347 4.88 20.19 -3.93
N GLU A 348 3.80 20.78 -4.38
CA GLU A 348 3.72 22.18 -4.78
C GLU A 348 2.57 22.85 -4.04
N PRO A 349 2.71 24.14 -3.68
CA PRO A 349 1.58 24.91 -3.17
C PRO A 349 0.47 24.99 -4.22
N ASP A 350 -0.78 24.83 -3.79
CA ASP A 350 -1.97 24.98 -4.62
C ASP A 350 -3.01 25.81 -3.86
N GLY A 351 -2.97 27.13 -4.06
CA GLY A 351 -3.79 28.05 -3.28
C GLY A 351 -3.49 27.97 -1.80
N THR A 352 -4.47 27.57 -0.98
CA THR A 352 -4.31 27.35 0.47
C THR A 352 -3.90 25.92 0.82
N GLY A 353 -3.79 25.04 -0.18
CA GLY A 353 -3.48 23.62 -0.05
C GLY A 353 -2.16 23.24 -0.70
N ILE A 354 -2.05 21.95 -1.02
CA ILE A 354 -0.92 21.38 -1.74
C ILE A 354 -1.40 20.52 -2.91
N LYS A 355 -0.58 20.47 -3.97
CA LYS A 355 -0.67 19.48 -5.03
C LYS A 355 0.49 18.50 -4.90
N VAL A 356 0.20 17.21 -4.85
CA VAL A 356 1.20 16.15 -4.88
C VAL A 356 1.46 15.79 -6.34
N GLN A 357 2.66 16.10 -6.82
CA GLN A 357 3.07 15.82 -8.20
C GLN A 357 3.58 14.37 -8.35
N ARG A 358 4.22 13.86 -7.30
CA ARG A 358 4.84 12.53 -7.30
C ARG A 358 4.87 11.99 -5.88
N ALA A 359 4.63 10.68 -5.74
CA ALA A 359 4.96 9.93 -4.53
C ALA A 359 5.78 8.70 -4.92
N ALA A 360 6.98 8.58 -4.37
CA ALA A 360 7.92 7.52 -4.68
C ALA A 360 8.23 6.67 -3.45
N LEU A 361 8.43 5.38 -3.68
CA LEU A 361 8.72 4.41 -2.64
C LEU A 361 9.85 3.49 -3.02
N LEU A 362 10.77 3.30 -2.09
CA LEU A 362 11.75 2.22 -2.17
C LEU A 362 11.09 0.91 -1.71
N ARG A 363 11.11 -0.09 -2.58
CA ARG A 363 10.70 -1.46 -2.28
C ARG A 363 11.75 -2.46 -2.74
N THR A 364 11.54 -3.72 -2.39
CA THR A 364 12.33 -4.85 -2.86
C THR A 364 11.41 -6.00 -3.24
N ALA A 365 11.85 -6.87 -4.13
CA ALA A 365 11.15 -8.10 -4.46
C ALA A 365 12.10 -9.30 -4.41
N ARG A 366 11.52 -10.50 -4.36
CA ARG A 366 12.26 -11.74 -4.48
C ARG A 366 11.43 -12.76 -5.24
N LYS A 367 11.98 -13.33 -6.28
CA LYS A 367 11.47 -14.54 -6.91
C LYS A 367 11.79 -15.72 -6.01
N ILE A 368 10.79 -16.46 -5.59
CA ILE A 368 10.92 -17.60 -4.69
C ILE A 368 10.96 -18.89 -5.48
N MET A 369 9.99 -19.08 -6.39
CA MET A 369 9.94 -20.22 -7.31
C MET A 369 9.14 -19.86 -8.56
N SER A 370 9.37 -20.60 -9.65
CA SER A 370 8.50 -20.67 -10.81
C SER A 370 8.15 -22.12 -11.05
N GLY A 371 6.91 -22.39 -11.49
CA GLY A 371 6.40 -23.72 -11.72
C GLY A 371 4.92 -23.70 -12.05
N GLU A 372 4.21 -24.74 -11.66
CA GLU A 372 2.82 -24.91 -11.90
C GLU A 372 2.07 -25.17 -10.59
N ALA A 373 0.92 -24.55 -10.44
CA ALA A 373 -0.09 -24.90 -9.44
C ALA A 373 -1.15 -25.79 -10.12
N TYR A 374 -1.69 -26.73 -9.38
CA TYR A 374 -2.65 -27.70 -9.90
C TYR A 374 -4.02 -27.49 -9.28
N VAL A 375 -5.07 -27.52 -10.11
CA VAL A 375 -6.46 -27.48 -9.67
C VAL A 375 -7.20 -28.69 -10.18
N ASP A 376 -8.26 -29.09 -9.48
CA ASP A 376 -9.14 -30.15 -9.92
C ASP A 376 -9.85 -29.75 -11.22
N ASP A 377 -9.92 -30.69 -12.18
CA ASP A 377 -10.59 -30.47 -13.47
C ASP A 377 -12.10 -30.17 -13.31
N ALA A 378 -12.70 -30.55 -12.18
CA ALA A 378 -14.07 -30.16 -11.83
C ALA A 378 -14.20 -28.65 -11.48
N ILE A 379 -13.11 -27.99 -11.05
CA ILE A 379 -13.08 -26.54 -10.82
C ILE A 379 -12.83 -25.80 -12.12
N TRP A 380 -11.84 -26.28 -12.90
CA TRP A 380 -11.49 -25.76 -14.21
C TRP A 380 -10.61 -26.76 -14.98
N ASN A 381 -10.96 -27.05 -16.22
CA ASN A 381 -10.31 -28.02 -17.10
C ASN A 381 -9.39 -27.39 -18.16
N GLY A 382 -9.05 -26.09 -18.00
CA GLY A 382 -8.16 -25.37 -18.93
C GLY A 382 -8.86 -24.77 -20.16
N GLN A 383 -10.21 -24.84 -20.24
CA GLN A 383 -10.99 -24.27 -21.35
C GLN A 383 -11.72 -23.00 -20.99
#